data_10cc085c1a85ac4e27b9386a77f4f765
#
_entry.id   10cc085c1a85ac4e27b9386a77f4f765
#
_cell.length_a   1.000
_cell.length_b   1.000
_cell.length_c   1.000
_cell.angle_alpha   90.00
_cell.angle_beta   90.00
_cell.angle_gamma   90.00
#
_symmetry.space_group_name_H-M   'P 1'
#
loop_
_entity.id
_entity.type
_entity.pdbx_description
1 polymer ?
#
loop_
_entity_poly.entity_id
_entity_poly.type
_entity_poly.pdbx_seq_one_letter_code
_entity_poly.pdbx_strand_id
1 'polypeptide(L)'
;MKVQGSRFKVQMLFKALAFCSAVLCATPAFCDGLFFEDEPVQDGVRVFDMTKTFADIYEKLDSVKWGGKSINVAIESLENLNKNAHVAATDERVVLVWGDSIIGNYPRPAADDWNGFGEITTALVLKLRANDPILHAASESEIYQMVVDSLMRGIDERGRYVFSRAAEITEDGRILTSVGLNGVRDERGNFRVHGVFKGSPADVAGIHIGDLISHINGTAVSQMSDMELESVMDGFNSGTAKIKLITPSGNRDVVLRRATIVLADADVIYRSSDRTSILEIVIHNISEGAVSIMNEALARYDDVDGIIVDLRVATGDDERAAAKMAGLFIGQNAVMRIEQTAHEEVEVIPGANAVTKAPVVVLTSDMTRGTAEVVAAAFYENMRGVLVGTPTAGLARIATRINLDNGGALELMNKALKTGSGRIIDGRGVFPIVCLSNIRSSQQQNAFFLNVINDNFNTQDFNKITDVNVDDIRRGCPKITSGADEDSLSAGVAAKILTDKKIYNRLIAE
;
A
#
# COMPACT_ATOMS: atom_id res chain seq x y z
N MET A 1 -23.97 -6.70 -15.20
CA MET A 1 -24.98 -6.46 -16.27
C MET A 1 -25.65 -5.08 -16.18
N LYS A 2 -25.24 -4.15 -15.31
CA LYS A 2 -25.77 -2.77 -15.21
C LYS A 2 -24.87 -1.68 -15.86
N VAL A 3 -23.65 -2.00 -16.23
CA VAL A 3 -22.68 -1.05 -16.81
C VAL A 3 -22.91 -0.78 -18.31
N GLN A 4 -23.57 -1.70 -19.01
CA GLN A 4 -23.89 -1.47 -20.45
C GLN A 4 -25.02 -0.46 -20.72
N GLY A 5 -25.88 -0.17 -19.73
CA GLY A 5 -27.00 0.76 -19.91
C GLY A 5 -26.60 2.24 -19.96
N SER A 6 -25.57 2.65 -19.21
CA SER A 6 -25.13 4.05 -19.15
C SER A 6 -24.35 4.49 -20.38
N ARG A 7 -23.46 3.63 -20.87
CA ARG A 7 -22.72 3.90 -22.12
C ARG A 7 -23.62 4.00 -23.35
N PHE A 8 -24.71 3.25 -23.36
CA PHE A 8 -25.66 3.29 -24.48
C PHE A 8 -26.48 4.62 -24.49
N LYS A 9 -26.83 5.16 -23.32
CA LYS A 9 -27.52 6.46 -23.22
C LYS A 9 -26.63 7.63 -23.67
N VAL A 10 -25.34 7.61 -23.30
CA VAL A 10 -24.37 8.62 -23.73
C VAL A 10 -24.13 8.57 -25.22
N GLN A 11 -24.01 7.38 -25.82
CA GLN A 11 -23.86 7.24 -27.29
C GLN A 11 -25.12 7.67 -28.07
N MET A 12 -26.32 7.50 -27.51
CA MET A 12 -27.56 8.03 -28.11
C MET A 12 -27.63 9.55 -28.06
N LEU A 13 -27.18 10.17 -26.96
CA LEU A 13 -27.09 11.64 -26.85
C LEU A 13 -26.09 12.21 -27.88
N PHE A 14 -24.95 11.54 -28.10
CA PHE A 14 -23.98 11.96 -29.12
C PHE A 14 -24.57 11.91 -30.55
N LYS A 15 -25.38 10.92 -30.86
CA LYS A 15 -26.05 10.84 -32.18
C LYS A 15 -27.11 11.95 -32.36
N ALA A 16 -27.78 12.38 -31.30
CA ALA A 16 -28.72 13.51 -31.34
C ALA A 16 -28.01 14.87 -31.49
N LEU A 17 -26.83 15.02 -30.88
CA LEU A 17 -26.02 16.25 -31.00
C LEU A 17 -25.41 16.47 -32.38
N ALA A 18 -25.06 15.42 -33.11
CA ALA A 18 -24.56 15.52 -34.47
C ALA A 18 -25.61 16.08 -35.47
N PHE A 19 -26.90 16.00 -35.10
CA PHE A 19 -27.98 16.53 -35.95
C PHE A 19 -28.33 18.00 -35.64
N CYS A 20 -27.98 18.51 -34.43
CA CYS A 20 -28.23 19.90 -34.03
C CYS A 20 -27.08 20.87 -34.38
N SER A 21 -25.87 20.37 -34.69
CA SER A 21 -24.71 21.23 -34.99
C SER A 21 -24.74 21.97 -36.34
N ALA A 22 -25.75 21.73 -37.16
CA ALA A 22 -25.88 22.39 -38.46
C ALA A 22 -26.61 23.72 -38.50
N VAL A 23 -27.14 24.22 -37.36
CA VAL A 23 -28.01 25.41 -37.33
C VAL A 23 -27.52 26.57 -36.45
N LEU A 24 -26.40 26.43 -35.72
CA LEU A 24 -25.89 27.49 -34.82
C LEU A 24 -24.42 27.87 -35.13
N CYS A 25 -24.13 28.22 -36.39
CA CYS A 25 -22.93 28.94 -36.76
C CYS A 25 -23.29 30.36 -37.18
N ALA A 26 -23.57 31.24 -36.20
CA ALA A 26 -23.51 32.66 -36.41
C ALA A 26 -23.39 33.39 -35.09
N THR A 27 -22.19 33.47 -34.52
CA THR A 27 -21.58 34.65 -33.89
C THR A 27 -20.16 34.30 -33.43
N PRO A 28 -19.13 35.01 -33.87
CA PRO A 28 -17.77 34.86 -33.36
C PRO A 28 -17.60 35.82 -32.18
N ALA A 29 -18.05 35.43 -31.01
CA ALA A 29 -17.81 36.21 -29.80
C ALA A 29 -18.00 35.36 -28.55
N PHE A 30 -17.18 34.33 -28.37
CA PHE A 30 -17.00 33.65 -27.10
C PHE A 30 -15.68 32.86 -27.12
N CYS A 31 -14.61 33.51 -27.56
CA CYS A 31 -13.23 33.05 -27.36
C CYS A 31 -12.45 34.16 -26.61
N ASP A 32 -13.09 34.80 -25.63
CA ASP A 32 -12.32 35.56 -24.66
C ASP A 32 -12.19 34.71 -23.40
N GLY A 33 -10.91 34.52 -23.01
CA GLY A 33 -10.47 33.63 -21.98
C GLY A 33 -11.27 33.72 -20.69
N LEU A 34 -11.52 32.60 -20.09
CA LEU A 34 -11.85 32.46 -18.69
C LEU A 34 -10.68 33.05 -17.87
N PHE A 35 -10.64 34.39 -17.73
CA PHE A 35 -9.77 35.02 -16.73
C PHE A 35 -10.36 34.68 -15.37
N PHE A 36 -9.69 33.81 -14.65
CA PHE A 36 -9.91 33.64 -13.22
C PHE A 36 -9.29 34.89 -12.57
N GLU A 37 -10.13 35.74 -11.95
CA GLU A 37 -9.62 36.79 -11.07
C GLU A 37 -8.85 36.13 -9.92
N ASP A 38 -7.62 36.61 -9.67
CA ASP A 38 -6.76 36.20 -8.57
C ASP A 38 -7.51 36.42 -7.24
N GLU A 39 -8.01 35.34 -6.62
CA GLU A 39 -8.44 35.40 -5.22
C GLU A 39 -7.23 35.54 -4.29
N PRO A 40 -7.31 36.43 -3.28
CA PRO A 40 -6.18 36.73 -2.43
C PRO A 40 -5.76 35.51 -1.57
N VAL A 41 -4.46 35.32 -1.49
CA VAL A 41 -3.79 34.34 -0.62
C VAL A 41 -4.21 34.58 0.83
N GLN A 42 -4.96 33.65 1.43
CA GLN A 42 -5.11 33.54 2.87
C GLN A 42 -4.27 32.32 3.36
N ASP A 43 -3.41 32.59 4.33
CA ASP A 43 -2.62 31.61 5.10
C ASP A 43 -1.42 30.92 4.44
N GLY A 44 -0.62 31.62 3.66
CA GLY A 44 0.74 31.12 3.34
C GLY A 44 0.84 29.86 2.49
N VAL A 45 -0.29 29.31 2.07
CA VAL A 45 -0.38 28.22 1.10
C VAL A 45 -0.31 28.84 -0.28
N ARG A 46 0.68 28.48 -1.07
CA ARG A 46 0.69 28.84 -2.49
C ARG A 46 -0.59 28.28 -3.10
N VAL A 47 -1.43 29.16 -3.60
CA VAL A 47 -2.60 28.78 -4.42
C VAL A 47 -2.03 28.07 -5.64
N PHE A 48 -2.16 26.75 -5.68
CA PHE A 48 -1.73 25.97 -6.84
C PHE A 48 -2.70 26.30 -7.96
N ASP A 49 -2.16 26.73 -9.09
CA ASP A 49 -2.94 26.85 -10.31
C ASP A 49 -3.39 25.43 -10.71
N MET A 50 -4.66 25.14 -10.50
CA MET A 50 -5.25 23.81 -10.76
C MET A 50 -5.00 23.37 -12.20
N THR A 51 -5.11 24.28 -13.14
CA THR A 51 -4.87 24.04 -14.55
C THR A 51 -3.42 23.58 -14.81
N LYS A 52 -2.44 24.26 -14.20
CA LYS A 52 -1.03 23.88 -14.36
C LYS A 52 -0.72 22.54 -13.71
N THR A 53 -1.29 22.28 -12.54
CA THR A 53 -1.11 21.00 -11.86
C THR A 53 -1.65 19.84 -12.72
N PHE A 54 -2.82 19.98 -13.30
CA PHE A 54 -3.37 18.95 -14.18
C PHE A 54 -2.57 18.82 -15.49
N ALA A 55 -2.11 19.94 -16.05
CA ALA A 55 -1.24 19.93 -17.23
C ALA A 55 0.08 19.17 -16.95
N ASP A 56 0.74 19.46 -15.84
CA ASP A 56 1.96 18.78 -15.39
C ASP A 56 1.74 17.27 -15.17
N ILE A 57 0.60 16.89 -14.58
CA ILE A 57 0.22 15.48 -14.42
C ILE A 57 0.10 14.79 -15.78
N TYR A 58 -0.58 15.38 -16.74
CA TYR A 58 -0.76 14.79 -18.07
C TYR A 58 0.55 14.66 -18.83
N GLU A 59 1.39 15.69 -18.81
CA GLU A 59 2.71 15.68 -19.45
C GLU A 59 3.61 14.58 -18.85
N LYS A 60 3.66 14.49 -17.53
CA LYS A 60 4.50 13.50 -16.84
C LYS A 60 3.98 12.08 -17.00
N LEU A 61 2.67 11.88 -17.01
CA LEU A 61 2.08 10.56 -17.31
C LEU A 61 2.35 10.13 -18.75
N ASP A 62 2.36 11.06 -19.70
CA ASP A 62 2.71 10.74 -21.10
C ASP A 62 4.17 10.29 -21.22
N SER A 63 5.08 10.89 -20.45
CA SER A 63 6.49 10.50 -20.42
C SER A 63 6.71 9.03 -20.02
N VAL A 64 5.80 8.44 -19.24
CA VAL A 64 5.80 7.02 -18.85
C VAL A 64 4.82 6.19 -19.70
N LYS A 65 4.35 6.73 -20.85
CA LYS A 65 3.47 6.06 -21.82
C LYS A 65 2.17 5.52 -21.22
N TRP A 66 1.66 6.15 -20.15
CA TRP A 66 0.34 5.85 -19.55
C TRP A 66 0.12 4.35 -19.21
N GLY A 67 1.17 3.56 -19.07
CA GLY A 67 1.03 2.11 -18.93
C GLY A 67 0.32 1.44 -20.14
N GLY A 68 0.39 2.05 -21.34
CA GLY A 68 -0.31 1.58 -22.54
C GLY A 68 -1.76 2.05 -22.68
N LYS A 69 -2.26 2.89 -21.76
CA LYS A 69 -3.61 3.47 -21.82
C LYS A 69 -3.58 4.87 -22.46
N SER A 70 -4.74 5.42 -22.77
CA SER A 70 -4.87 6.75 -23.38
C SER A 70 -5.32 7.79 -22.33
N ILE A 71 -5.04 9.06 -22.61
CA ILE A 71 -5.52 10.20 -21.81
C ILE A 71 -7.05 10.22 -21.66
N ASN A 72 -7.80 9.65 -22.63
CA ASN A 72 -9.24 9.53 -22.53
C ASN A 72 -9.67 8.72 -21.32
N VAL A 73 -8.97 7.62 -21.01
CA VAL A 73 -9.27 6.76 -19.86
C VAL A 73 -9.09 7.53 -18.56
N ALA A 74 -8.05 8.38 -18.48
CA ALA A 74 -7.84 9.22 -17.32
C ALA A 74 -8.99 10.22 -17.14
N ILE A 75 -9.35 10.96 -18.21
CA ILE A 75 -10.44 11.97 -18.16
C ILE A 75 -11.79 11.29 -17.85
N GLU A 76 -12.10 10.18 -18.50
CA GLU A 76 -13.34 9.42 -18.27
C GLU A 76 -13.43 8.90 -16.83
N SER A 77 -12.28 8.62 -16.19
CA SER A 77 -12.27 8.14 -14.79
C SER A 77 -12.81 9.15 -13.79
N LEU A 78 -12.92 10.46 -14.15
CA LEU A 78 -13.54 11.47 -13.31
C LEU A 78 -15.02 11.14 -12.99
N GLU A 79 -15.67 10.29 -13.77
CA GLU A 79 -17.00 9.75 -13.43
C GLU A 79 -17.04 9.01 -12.08
N ASN A 80 -15.90 8.50 -11.61
CA ASN A 80 -15.82 7.80 -10.31
C ASN A 80 -15.95 8.75 -9.10
N LEU A 81 -15.84 10.07 -9.31
CA LEU A 81 -16.00 11.06 -8.24
C LEU A 81 -17.45 11.11 -7.71
N ASN A 82 -18.43 10.88 -8.59
CA ASN A 82 -19.83 10.79 -8.18
C ASN A 82 -20.63 9.88 -9.12
N LYS A 83 -21.52 9.06 -8.55
CA LYS A 83 -22.39 8.12 -9.31
C LYS A 83 -23.34 8.77 -10.31
N ASN A 84 -23.61 10.07 -10.18
CA ASN A 84 -24.45 10.83 -11.09
C ASN A 84 -23.62 11.47 -12.23
N ALA A 85 -22.30 11.45 -12.13
CA ALA A 85 -21.40 11.98 -13.13
C ALA A 85 -21.10 10.91 -14.20
N HIS A 86 -21.14 11.32 -15.47
CA HIS A 86 -20.64 10.52 -16.58
C HIS A 86 -19.77 11.41 -17.47
N VAL A 87 -18.55 10.96 -17.72
CA VAL A 87 -17.60 11.67 -18.57
C VAL A 87 -17.34 10.83 -19.80
N ALA A 88 -17.47 11.44 -20.98
CA ALA A 88 -17.16 10.79 -22.24
C ALA A 88 -16.14 11.64 -23.02
N ALA A 89 -15.05 11.03 -23.42
CA ALA A 89 -14.01 11.64 -24.24
C ALA A 89 -13.96 10.97 -25.61
N THR A 90 -14.26 11.74 -26.67
CA THR A 90 -14.15 11.32 -28.06
C THR A 90 -12.95 11.99 -28.72
N ASP A 91 -12.73 11.73 -30.01
CA ASP A 91 -11.67 12.37 -30.77
C ASP A 91 -11.93 13.88 -31.02
N GLU A 92 -13.17 14.33 -30.82
CA GLU A 92 -13.55 15.73 -31.08
C GLU A 92 -13.92 16.49 -29.80
N ARG A 93 -14.49 15.83 -28.80
CA ARG A 93 -15.09 16.49 -27.65
C ARG A 93 -14.95 15.71 -26.36
N VAL A 94 -14.94 16.47 -25.25
CA VAL A 94 -15.09 15.95 -23.88
C VAL A 94 -16.42 16.47 -23.33
N VAL A 95 -17.26 15.55 -22.88
CA VAL A 95 -18.63 15.84 -22.40
C VAL A 95 -18.80 15.36 -20.97
N LEU A 96 -19.36 16.22 -20.12
CA LEU A 96 -19.76 15.89 -18.75
C LEU A 96 -21.29 15.90 -18.65
N VAL A 97 -21.83 14.77 -18.22
CA VAL A 97 -23.26 14.59 -17.96
C VAL A 97 -23.46 14.42 -16.45
N TRP A 98 -24.46 15.10 -15.90
CA TRP A 98 -24.90 14.95 -14.52
C TRP A 98 -26.37 14.51 -14.50
N GLY A 99 -26.60 13.27 -14.07
CA GLY A 99 -27.91 12.64 -14.23
C GLY A 99 -28.28 12.49 -15.71
N ASP A 100 -29.35 13.16 -16.13
CA ASP A 100 -29.81 13.17 -17.53
C ASP A 100 -29.43 14.47 -18.28
N SER A 101 -28.64 15.37 -17.68
CA SER A 101 -28.32 16.68 -18.24
C SER A 101 -26.85 16.83 -18.58
N ILE A 102 -26.57 17.39 -19.77
CA ILE A 102 -25.20 17.78 -20.14
C ILE A 102 -24.89 19.09 -19.41
N ILE A 103 -23.87 19.08 -18.54
CA ILE A 103 -23.42 20.25 -17.78
C ILE A 103 -22.06 20.78 -18.23
N GLY A 104 -21.34 20.01 -19.06
CA GLY A 104 -20.08 20.43 -19.68
C GLY A 104 -19.93 19.82 -21.07
N ASN A 105 -19.44 20.61 -22.05
CA ASN A 105 -19.22 20.15 -23.42
C ASN A 105 -18.11 20.99 -24.06
N TYR A 106 -16.92 20.43 -24.12
CA TYR A 106 -15.69 21.11 -24.49
C TYR A 106 -15.08 20.52 -25.77
N PRO A 107 -14.46 21.33 -26.65
CA PRO A 107 -13.66 20.78 -27.74
C PRO A 107 -12.49 19.99 -27.16
N ARG A 108 -12.12 18.90 -27.77
CA ARG A 108 -10.95 18.14 -27.35
C ARG A 108 -9.67 18.86 -27.74
N PRO A 109 -8.69 19.02 -26.85
CA PRO A 109 -7.36 19.55 -27.16
C PRO A 109 -6.59 18.66 -28.13
N ALA A 110 -5.58 19.21 -28.81
CA ALA A 110 -4.62 18.40 -29.54
C ALA A 110 -3.91 17.39 -28.64
N ALA A 111 -3.40 16.32 -29.20
CA ALA A 111 -2.87 15.19 -28.42
C ALA A 111 -1.69 15.54 -27.49
N ASP A 112 -0.96 16.60 -27.80
CA ASP A 112 0.19 17.15 -27.08
C ASP A 112 -0.08 18.50 -26.38
N ASP A 113 -1.34 18.92 -26.35
CA ASP A 113 -1.76 20.16 -25.68
C ASP A 113 -2.12 19.88 -24.20
N TRP A 114 -1.09 19.69 -23.37
CA TRP A 114 -1.27 19.40 -21.94
C TRP A 114 -1.98 20.54 -21.20
N ASN A 115 -1.75 21.80 -21.58
CA ASN A 115 -2.45 22.93 -21.01
C ASN A 115 -3.95 22.88 -21.30
N GLY A 116 -4.34 22.60 -22.54
CA GLY A 116 -5.73 22.43 -22.92
C GLY A 116 -6.42 21.29 -22.18
N PHE A 117 -5.72 20.17 -21.93
CA PHE A 117 -6.24 19.08 -21.10
C PHE A 117 -6.34 19.49 -19.63
N GLY A 118 -5.41 20.27 -19.11
CA GLY A 118 -5.47 20.86 -17.78
C GLY A 118 -6.68 21.77 -17.60
N GLU A 119 -6.94 22.65 -18.57
CA GLU A 119 -8.10 23.55 -18.61
C GLU A 119 -9.43 22.79 -18.59
N ILE A 120 -9.55 21.76 -19.45
CA ILE A 120 -10.77 20.95 -19.48
C ILE A 120 -10.98 20.21 -18.18
N THR A 121 -9.95 19.61 -17.62
CA THR A 121 -10.05 18.88 -16.34
C THR A 121 -10.47 19.84 -15.23
N THR A 122 -9.88 21.03 -15.15
CA THR A 122 -10.29 22.08 -14.21
C THR A 122 -11.76 22.47 -14.40
N ALA A 123 -12.19 22.68 -15.64
CA ALA A 123 -13.58 23.03 -15.92
C ALA A 123 -14.56 21.91 -15.54
N LEU A 124 -14.21 20.63 -15.79
CA LEU A 124 -15.00 19.47 -15.36
C LEU A 124 -15.11 19.39 -13.84
N VAL A 125 -13.99 19.56 -13.13
CA VAL A 125 -13.94 19.53 -11.67
C VAL A 125 -14.77 20.64 -11.05
N LEU A 126 -14.68 21.87 -11.56
CA LEU A 126 -15.49 22.99 -11.08
C LEU A 126 -16.99 22.75 -11.34
N LYS A 127 -17.38 22.14 -12.45
CA LYS A 127 -18.76 21.76 -12.72
C LYS A 127 -19.26 20.64 -11.79
N LEU A 128 -18.45 19.62 -11.52
CA LEU A 128 -18.76 18.59 -10.55
C LEU A 128 -18.93 19.18 -9.16
N ARG A 129 -18.01 20.04 -8.75
CA ARG A 129 -18.04 20.74 -7.46
C ARG A 129 -19.30 21.59 -7.28
N ALA A 130 -19.77 22.25 -8.33
CA ALA A 130 -21.00 23.05 -8.30
C ALA A 130 -22.28 22.21 -8.16
N ASN A 131 -22.24 20.91 -8.48
CA ASN A 131 -23.39 20.00 -8.45
C ASN A 131 -23.35 18.96 -7.33
N ASP A 132 -22.19 18.79 -6.66
CA ASP A 132 -21.98 17.82 -5.59
C ASP A 132 -21.69 18.52 -4.27
N PRO A 133 -22.55 18.38 -3.23
CA PRO A 133 -22.34 18.98 -1.92
C PRO A 133 -21.05 18.53 -1.22
N ILE A 134 -20.60 17.31 -1.44
CA ILE A 134 -19.37 16.75 -0.84
C ILE A 134 -18.16 17.42 -1.48
N LEU A 135 -18.11 17.44 -2.81
CA LEU A 135 -17.04 18.12 -3.54
C LEU A 135 -17.05 19.63 -3.31
N HIS A 136 -18.24 20.23 -3.12
CA HIS A 136 -18.36 21.66 -2.80
C HIS A 136 -17.75 22.00 -1.44
N ALA A 137 -17.95 21.15 -0.44
CA ALA A 137 -17.44 21.35 0.92
C ALA A 137 -15.96 20.97 1.09
N ALA A 138 -15.39 20.23 0.13
CA ALA A 138 -14.02 19.78 0.19
C ALA A 138 -13.04 20.95 0.03
N SER A 139 -11.95 20.92 0.79
CA SER A 139 -10.82 21.83 0.64
C SER A 139 -10.13 21.63 -0.70
N GLU A 140 -9.33 22.59 -1.13
CA GLU A 140 -8.61 22.52 -2.40
C GLU A 140 -7.66 21.31 -2.46
N SER A 141 -6.94 21.02 -1.38
CA SER A 141 -6.05 19.86 -1.29
C SER A 141 -6.81 18.52 -1.36
N GLU A 142 -7.99 18.44 -0.74
CA GLU A 142 -8.85 17.26 -0.85
C GLU A 142 -9.39 17.08 -2.27
N ILE A 143 -9.73 18.16 -2.95
CA ILE A 143 -10.12 18.10 -4.36
C ILE A 143 -8.98 17.58 -5.23
N TYR A 144 -7.73 18.08 -5.05
CA TYR A 144 -6.59 17.54 -5.78
C TYR A 144 -6.42 16.05 -5.54
N GLN A 145 -6.46 15.63 -4.27
CA GLN A 145 -6.33 14.23 -3.93
C GLN A 145 -7.39 13.37 -4.62
N MET A 146 -8.66 13.73 -4.48
CA MET A 146 -9.78 12.98 -5.04
C MET A 146 -9.72 12.90 -6.57
N VAL A 147 -9.42 14.01 -7.23
CA VAL A 147 -9.38 14.10 -8.69
C VAL A 147 -8.20 13.32 -9.23
N VAL A 148 -7.00 13.52 -8.66
CA VAL A 148 -5.80 12.85 -9.16
C VAL A 148 -5.85 11.35 -8.89
N ASP A 149 -6.34 10.93 -7.71
CA ASP A 149 -6.56 9.50 -7.45
C ASP A 149 -7.57 8.89 -8.43
N SER A 150 -8.61 9.64 -8.81
CA SER A 150 -9.54 9.17 -9.83
C SER A 150 -8.87 9.03 -11.20
N LEU A 151 -8.08 10.02 -11.63
CA LEU A 151 -7.28 9.96 -12.85
C LEU A 151 -6.30 8.78 -12.83
N MET A 152 -5.60 8.60 -11.70
CA MET A 152 -4.62 7.53 -11.53
C MET A 152 -5.27 6.14 -11.59
N ARG A 153 -6.43 5.94 -10.96
CA ARG A 153 -7.16 4.66 -11.05
C ARG A 153 -7.60 4.31 -12.47
N GLY A 154 -7.90 5.30 -13.30
CA GLY A 154 -8.17 5.09 -14.72
C GLY A 154 -6.97 4.51 -15.46
N ILE A 155 -5.75 4.79 -15.00
CA ILE A 155 -4.48 4.36 -15.60
C ILE A 155 -3.97 3.09 -14.92
N ASP A 156 -3.93 3.10 -13.60
CA ASP A 156 -3.46 2.02 -12.74
C ASP A 156 -4.39 1.91 -11.52
N GLU A 157 -5.08 0.78 -11.35
CA GLU A 157 -6.05 0.58 -10.25
C GLU A 157 -5.45 0.80 -8.85
N ARG A 158 -4.13 0.65 -8.72
CA ARG A 158 -3.37 0.85 -7.48
C ARG A 158 -2.58 2.15 -7.48
N GLY A 159 -2.65 2.92 -8.57
CA GLY A 159 -1.98 4.21 -8.69
C GLY A 159 -2.61 5.24 -7.77
N ARG A 160 -1.79 6.12 -7.21
CA ARG A 160 -2.26 7.15 -6.28
C ARG A 160 -1.48 8.46 -6.41
N TYR A 161 -2.10 9.52 -5.95
CA TYR A 161 -1.44 10.80 -5.72
C TYR A 161 -0.94 10.87 -4.29
N VAL A 162 0.29 11.33 -4.11
CA VAL A 162 0.89 11.56 -2.80
C VAL A 162 1.28 13.04 -2.69
N PHE A 163 0.65 13.73 -1.76
CA PHE A 163 1.04 15.11 -1.46
C PHE A 163 2.34 15.13 -0.66
N SER A 164 3.25 16.03 -0.99
CA SER A 164 4.68 15.97 -0.74
C SER A 164 5.17 16.13 0.70
N ARG A 165 4.51 15.66 1.71
CA ARG A 165 5.07 15.68 3.08
C ARG A 165 4.69 14.50 3.95
N ALA A 166 4.27 13.39 3.38
CA ALA A 166 3.81 12.27 4.19
C ALA A 166 4.93 11.58 4.98
N ALA A 167 6.14 11.56 4.50
CA ALA A 167 7.28 11.07 5.27
C ALA A 167 8.57 11.77 4.83
N GLU A 168 9.15 12.59 5.69
CA GLU A 168 10.56 12.93 5.58
C GLU A 168 11.38 11.74 6.06
N ILE A 169 12.26 11.22 5.21
CA ILE A 169 13.25 10.21 5.61
C ILE A 169 14.40 10.97 6.20
N THR A 170 14.69 10.74 7.47
CA THR A 170 15.86 11.25 8.19
C THR A 170 16.84 10.13 8.45
N GLU A 171 18.05 10.45 8.91
CA GLU A 171 19.04 9.45 9.34
C GLU A 171 18.52 8.54 10.47
N ASP A 172 17.57 9.04 11.28
CA ASP A 172 16.97 8.31 12.42
C ASP A 172 15.71 7.51 12.07
N GLY A 173 15.22 7.54 10.80
CA GLY A 173 14.01 6.85 10.37
C GLY A 173 13.00 7.74 9.63
N ARG A 174 11.79 7.20 9.35
CA ARG A 174 10.70 7.96 8.71
C ARG A 174 9.97 8.83 9.72
N ILE A 175 9.82 10.11 9.39
CA ILE A 175 8.99 11.03 10.15
C ILE A 175 7.57 11.00 9.56
N LEU A 176 6.59 10.68 10.38
CA LEU A 176 5.18 10.62 10.00
C LEU A 176 4.36 11.52 10.93
N THR A 177 3.46 12.32 10.38
CA THR A 177 2.45 13.03 11.18
C THR A 177 1.18 12.20 11.23
N SER A 178 0.95 11.51 12.35
CA SER A 178 -0.06 10.45 12.47
C SER A 178 -0.66 10.40 13.89
N VAL A 179 -1.78 9.71 14.01
CA VAL A 179 -2.27 9.23 15.32
C VAL A 179 -1.52 8.00 15.81
N GLY A 180 -0.77 7.33 14.93
CA GLY A 180 0.09 6.19 15.28
C GLY A 180 -0.62 4.84 15.30
N LEU A 181 -1.56 4.64 14.41
CA LEU A 181 -2.28 3.36 14.24
C LEU A 181 -2.05 2.77 12.85
N ASN A 182 -1.95 1.46 12.80
CA ASN A 182 -2.00 0.67 11.59
C ASN A 182 -3.10 -0.38 11.72
N GLY A 183 -3.80 -0.70 10.64
CA GLY A 183 -4.87 -1.68 10.67
C GLY A 183 -5.61 -1.82 9.36
N VAL A 184 -6.68 -2.60 9.39
CA VAL A 184 -7.54 -2.87 8.22
C VAL A 184 -9.01 -2.87 8.64
N ARG A 185 -9.91 -2.75 7.65
CA ARG A 185 -11.34 -2.94 7.89
C ARG A 185 -11.65 -4.41 8.14
N ASP A 186 -12.46 -4.68 9.16
CA ASP A 186 -13.02 -6.01 9.38
C ASP A 186 -14.26 -6.24 8.49
N GLU A 187 -14.82 -7.47 8.52
CA GLU A 187 -16.01 -7.85 7.74
C GLU A 187 -17.26 -7.02 8.10
N ARG A 188 -17.27 -6.37 9.26
CA ARG A 188 -18.35 -5.48 9.73
C ARG A 188 -18.11 -4.02 9.40
N GLY A 189 -17.00 -3.72 8.73
CA GLY A 189 -16.60 -2.38 8.33
C GLY A 189 -15.99 -1.53 9.45
N ASN A 190 -15.61 -2.11 10.61
CA ASN A 190 -14.84 -1.40 11.62
C ASN A 190 -13.35 -1.42 11.26
N PHE A 191 -12.59 -0.43 11.69
CA PHE A 191 -11.14 -0.47 11.59
C PHE A 191 -10.57 -1.30 12.74
N ARG A 192 -9.96 -2.43 12.41
CA ARG A 192 -9.26 -3.29 13.36
C ARG A 192 -7.81 -2.86 13.47
N VAL A 193 -7.38 -2.53 14.68
CA VAL A 193 -6.00 -2.16 14.99
C VAL A 193 -5.11 -3.39 14.87
N HIS A 194 -4.12 -3.34 13.99
CA HIS A 194 -3.10 -4.36 13.79
C HIS A 194 -1.74 -3.92 14.32
N GLY A 195 -1.51 -2.62 14.45
CA GLY A 195 -0.28 -2.06 15.00
C GLY A 195 -0.52 -0.73 15.68
N VAL A 196 0.24 -0.48 16.75
CA VAL A 196 0.29 0.80 17.45
C VAL A 196 1.75 1.22 17.54
N PHE A 197 2.08 2.39 17.00
CA PHE A 197 3.46 2.89 17.04
C PHE A 197 3.81 3.35 18.43
N LYS A 198 4.89 2.82 18.98
CA LYS A 198 5.37 3.14 20.32
C LYS A 198 5.62 4.64 20.50
N GLY A 199 5.14 5.23 21.59
CA GLY A 199 5.25 6.66 21.87
C GLY A 199 4.28 7.53 21.06
N SER A 200 3.45 6.95 20.21
CA SER A 200 2.44 7.66 19.45
C SER A 200 1.26 8.15 20.29
N PRO A 201 0.42 9.07 19.80
CA PRO A 201 -0.82 9.45 20.46
C PRO A 201 -1.74 8.27 20.79
N ALA A 202 -1.79 7.26 19.94
CA ALA A 202 -2.58 6.05 20.15
C ALA A 202 -2.01 5.18 21.28
N ASP A 203 -0.69 5.02 21.33
CA ASP A 203 0.01 4.29 22.41
C ASP A 203 -0.19 4.98 23.76
N VAL A 204 0.01 6.30 23.82
CA VAL A 204 -0.24 7.10 25.04
C VAL A 204 -1.71 7.01 25.47
N ALA A 205 -2.64 6.91 24.54
CA ALA A 205 -4.07 6.74 24.84
C ALA A 205 -4.44 5.30 25.25
N GLY A 206 -3.48 4.37 25.25
CA GLY A 206 -3.69 2.97 25.62
C GLY A 206 -4.58 2.22 24.65
N ILE A 207 -4.42 2.47 23.34
CA ILE A 207 -5.01 1.65 22.30
C ILE A 207 -4.09 0.45 22.06
N HIS A 208 -4.67 -0.73 21.86
CA HIS A 208 -3.92 -1.97 21.71
C HIS A 208 -4.27 -2.67 20.40
N ILE A 209 -3.38 -3.54 19.96
CA ILE A 209 -3.61 -4.43 18.84
C ILE A 209 -4.85 -5.30 19.14
N GLY A 210 -5.72 -5.42 18.15
CA GLY A 210 -7.00 -6.14 18.27
C GLY A 210 -8.20 -5.26 18.61
N ASP A 211 -7.99 -4.04 19.12
CA ASP A 211 -9.07 -3.09 19.33
C ASP A 211 -9.78 -2.74 18.02
N LEU A 212 -11.06 -2.37 18.12
CA LEU A 212 -11.86 -1.98 16.96
C LEU A 212 -12.27 -0.51 17.06
N ILE A 213 -12.12 0.21 15.96
CA ILE A 213 -12.62 1.58 15.82
C ILE A 213 -13.90 1.53 14.98
N SER A 214 -15.03 1.90 15.59
CA SER A 214 -16.34 1.87 14.94
C SER A 214 -16.74 3.20 14.30
N HIS A 215 -16.34 4.32 14.90
CA HIS A 215 -16.65 5.67 14.43
C HIS A 215 -15.44 6.60 14.58
N ILE A 216 -15.30 7.52 13.64
CA ILE A 216 -14.31 8.60 13.68
C ILE A 216 -15.04 9.90 13.39
N ASN A 217 -14.85 10.92 14.26
CA ASN A 217 -15.50 12.24 14.17
C ASN A 217 -17.03 12.17 14.02
N GLY A 218 -17.65 11.11 14.57
CA GLY A 218 -19.10 10.87 14.50
C GLY A 218 -19.55 10.06 13.29
N THR A 219 -18.70 9.84 12.30
CA THR A 219 -19.01 9.02 11.10
C THR A 219 -18.62 7.57 11.35
N ALA A 220 -19.49 6.62 10.99
CA ALA A 220 -19.17 5.21 11.07
C ALA A 220 -18.06 4.86 10.08
N VAL A 221 -17.04 4.11 10.52
CA VAL A 221 -15.91 3.71 9.67
C VAL A 221 -16.37 2.94 8.43
N SER A 222 -17.44 2.16 8.54
CA SER A 222 -18.06 1.44 7.42
C SER A 222 -18.62 2.35 6.31
N GLN A 223 -18.83 3.65 6.61
CA GLN A 223 -19.34 4.64 5.66
C GLN A 223 -18.24 5.52 5.06
N MET A 224 -17.05 5.48 5.63
CA MET A 224 -15.89 6.24 5.16
C MET A 224 -15.24 5.54 3.96
N SER A 225 -14.73 6.26 3.00
CA SER A 225 -13.79 5.75 2.03
C SER A 225 -12.45 5.41 2.69
N ASP A 226 -11.60 4.62 2.03
CA ASP A 226 -10.26 4.33 2.55
C ASP A 226 -9.41 5.59 2.63
N MET A 227 -9.59 6.52 1.70
CA MET A 227 -8.91 7.80 1.67
C MET A 227 -9.33 8.72 2.83
N GLU A 228 -10.63 8.80 3.15
CA GLU A 228 -11.12 9.55 4.31
C GLU A 228 -10.56 8.97 5.61
N LEU A 229 -10.50 7.65 5.71
CA LEU A 229 -9.93 6.96 6.86
C LEU A 229 -8.43 7.27 6.99
N GLU A 230 -7.66 7.15 5.90
CA GLU A 230 -6.24 7.46 5.86
C GLU A 230 -5.99 8.94 6.20
N SER A 231 -6.74 9.86 5.62
CA SER A 231 -6.58 11.30 5.87
C SER A 231 -6.84 11.72 7.33
N VAL A 232 -7.66 10.95 8.04
CA VAL A 232 -7.91 11.20 9.48
C VAL A 232 -6.82 10.55 10.33
N MET A 233 -6.33 9.39 9.97
CA MET A 233 -5.27 8.69 10.70
C MET A 233 -3.91 9.35 10.49
N ASP A 234 -3.59 9.62 9.23
CA ASP A 234 -2.32 10.19 8.76
C ASP A 234 -2.61 11.48 7.99
N GLY A 235 -2.10 12.61 8.43
CA GLY A 235 -2.41 13.88 7.79
C GLY A 235 -1.39 14.95 8.09
N PHE A 236 -1.38 16.00 7.23
CA PHE A 236 -0.34 17.04 7.21
C PHE A 236 -0.42 18.04 8.36
N ASN A 237 -1.47 18.03 9.15
CA ASN A 237 -1.67 18.98 10.22
C ASN A 237 -1.93 18.30 11.56
N SER A 238 -1.76 19.03 12.64
CA SER A 238 -2.00 18.58 14.01
C SER A 238 -3.49 18.39 14.35
N GLY A 239 -4.29 17.91 13.39
CA GLY A 239 -5.72 17.68 13.58
C GLY A 239 -6.03 16.65 14.67
N THR A 240 -7.26 16.65 15.14
CA THR A 240 -7.75 15.71 16.16
C THR A 240 -8.74 14.74 15.56
N ALA A 241 -8.64 13.46 15.91
CA ALA A 241 -9.60 12.42 15.61
C ALA A 241 -10.35 12.02 16.89
N LYS A 242 -11.68 12.14 16.92
CA LYS A 242 -12.53 11.59 17.98
C LYS A 242 -12.92 10.18 17.59
N ILE A 243 -12.46 9.19 18.35
CA ILE A 243 -12.56 7.77 18.01
C ILE A 243 -13.48 7.08 19.00
N LYS A 244 -14.46 6.30 18.50
CA LYS A 244 -15.20 5.33 19.32
C LYS A 244 -14.51 3.98 19.23
N LEU A 245 -13.89 3.59 20.32
CA LEU A 245 -13.11 2.37 20.49
C LEU A 245 -13.96 1.28 21.12
N ILE A 246 -13.90 0.08 20.56
CA ILE A 246 -14.48 -1.14 21.11
C ILE A 246 -13.32 -2.03 21.54
N THR A 247 -13.22 -2.30 22.85
CA THR A 247 -12.17 -3.13 23.44
C THR A 247 -12.77 -4.33 24.18
N PRO A 248 -12.01 -5.36 24.51
CA PRO A 248 -12.48 -6.48 25.32
C PRO A 248 -13.02 -6.04 26.72
N SER A 249 -12.51 -4.91 27.25
CA SER A 249 -12.93 -4.34 28.54
C SER A 249 -14.14 -3.41 28.44
N GLY A 250 -14.65 -3.14 27.24
CA GLY A 250 -15.79 -2.26 26.98
C GLY A 250 -15.51 -1.15 25.98
N ASN A 251 -16.54 -0.36 25.68
CA ASN A 251 -16.43 0.74 24.72
C ASN A 251 -15.97 2.02 25.41
N ARG A 252 -15.13 2.81 24.74
CA ARG A 252 -14.71 4.13 25.23
C ARG A 252 -14.52 5.12 24.08
N ASP A 253 -14.71 6.40 24.38
CA ASP A 253 -14.38 7.47 23.45
C ASP A 253 -12.96 7.97 23.73
N VAL A 254 -12.17 8.14 22.68
CA VAL A 254 -10.78 8.59 22.75
C VAL A 254 -10.59 9.76 21.79
N VAL A 255 -9.88 10.78 22.21
CA VAL A 255 -9.49 11.90 21.34
C VAL A 255 -7.98 11.77 21.09
N LEU A 256 -7.62 11.50 19.85
CA LEU A 256 -6.23 11.44 19.41
C LEU A 256 -5.87 12.74 18.67
N ARG A 257 -4.78 13.35 19.04
CA ARG A 257 -4.21 14.47 18.30
C ARG A 257 -3.02 13.96 17.50
N ARG A 258 -3.03 14.14 16.18
CA ARG A 258 -1.89 13.77 15.34
C ARG A 258 -0.62 14.45 15.86
N ALA A 259 0.46 13.70 15.90
CA ALA A 259 1.78 14.17 16.32
C ALA A 259 2.82 13.69 15.31
N THR A 260 3.96 14.36 15.29
CA THR A 260 5.14 13.88 14.56
C THR A 260 5.70 12.67 15.28
N ILE A 261 5.76 11.54 14.57
CA ILE A 261 6.27 10.26 15.05
C ILE A 261 7.49 9.92 14.23
N VAL A 262 8.59 9.60 14.89
CA VAL A 262 9.77 9.01 14.23
C VAL A 262 9.60 7.50 14.28
N LEU A 263 9.47 6.89 13.12
CA LEU A 263 9.36 5.44 12.99
C LEU A 263 10.76 4.88 12.75
N ALA A 264 11.28 4.13 13.72
CA ALA A 264 12.49 3.36 13.50
C ALA A 264 12.24 2.33 12.37
N ASP A 265 13.20 2.16 11.47
CA ASP A 265 13.09 1.18 10.39
C ASP A 265 13.22 -0.27 10.90
N ALA A 266 13.92 -0.46 12.01
CA ALA A 266 14.06 -1.75 12.67
C ALA A 266 14.32 -1.61 14.18
N ASP A 267 13.91 -2.63 14.95
CA ASP A 267 14.28 -2.79 16.36
C ASP A 267 15.16 -4.03 16.54
N VAL A 268 16.10 -3.96 17.49
CA VAL A 268 17.00 -5.06 17.84
C VAL A 268 16.74 -5.51 19.27
N ILE A 269 16.44 -6.79 19.45
CA ILE A 269 16.16 -7.40 20.74
C ILE A 269 17.10 -8.58 20.94
N TYR A 270 17.98 -8.50 21.93
CA TYR A 270 18.85 -9.60 22.30
C TYR A 270 18.33 -10.29 23.58
N ARG A 271 18.08 -11.61 23.47
CA ARG A 271 17.64 -12.42 24.60
C ARG A 271 18.68 -13.49 24.88
N SER A 272 19.24 -13.47 26.08
CA SER A 272 20.20 -14.47 26.54
C SER A 272 19.75 -15.11 27.85
N SER A 273 19.96 -16.42 27.94
CA SER A 273 19.81 -17.23 29.15
C SER A 273 21.04 -18.10 29.30
N ASP A 274 21.14 -18.86 30.40
CA ASP A 274 22.28 -19.77 30.65
C ASP A 274 22.51 -20.83 29.55
N ARG A 275 21.55 -21.04 28.67
CA ARG A 275 21.57 -22.12 27.68
C ARG A 275 21.35 -21.67 26.25
N THR A 276 20.87 -20.46 26.02
CA THR A 276 20.52 -19.99 24.68
C THR A 276 20.66 -18.49 24.55
N SER A 277 21.15 -18.07 23.39
CA SER A 277 21.25 -16.68 22.97
C SER A 277 20.52 -16.50 21.65
N ILE A 278 19.51 -15.64 21.60
CA ILE A 278 18.72 -15.36 20.40
C ILE A 278 18.75 -13.87 20.12
N LEU A 279 19.10 -13.53 18.89
CA LEU A 279 19.01 -12.19 18.34
C LEU A 279 17.70 -12.10 17.54
N GLU A 280 16.81 -11.19 17.93
CA GLU A 280 15.60 -10.87 17.19
C GLU A 280 15.73 -9.48 16.58
N ILE A 281 15.48 -9.37 15.28
CA ILE A 281 15.52 -8.14 14.51
C ILE A 281 14.13 -7.95 13.92
N VAL A 282 13.38 -6.98 14.46
CA VAL A 282 12.04 -6.62 14.00
C VAL A 282 12.16 -5.55 12.93
N ILE A 283 11.71 -5.84 11.74
CA ILE A 283 11.76 -4.92 10.60
C ILE A 283 10.39 -4.25 10.44
N HIS A 284 10.37 -2.94 10.44
CA HIS A 284 9.16 -2.15 10.19
C HIS A 284 9.12 -1.66 8.74
N ASN A 285 10.28 -1.27 8.21
CA ASN A 285 10.42 -0.79 6.84
C ASN A 285 11.70 -1.33 6.20
N ILE A 286 11.60 -1.81 4.97
CA ILE A 286 12.77 -2.22 4.20
C ILE A 286 13.44 -0.96 3.63
N SER A 287 14.57 -0.59 4.19
CA SER A 287 15.33 0.63 3.86
C SER A 287 16.82 0.41 4.08
N GLU A 288 17.65 1.31 3.58
CA GLU A 288 19.10 1.32 3.88
C GLU A 288 19.35 1.48 5.39
N GLY A 289 18.49 2.24 6.11
CA GLY A 289 18.57 2.36 7.57
C GLY A 289 18.37 1.01 8.26
N ALA A 290 17.34 0.25 7.88
CA ALA A 290 17.11 -1.10 8.38
C ALA A 290 18.27 -2.05 8.08
N VAL A 291 18.85 -1.96 6.87
CA VAL A 291 20.04 -2.76 6.49
C VAL A 291 21.22 -2.43 7.40
N SER A 292 21.47 -1.15 7.68
CA SER A 292 22.56 -0.72 8.57
C SER A 292 22.35 -1.24 9.98
N ILE A 293 21.15 -1.06 10.55
CA ILE A 293 20.80 -1.57 11.89
C ILE A 293 20.99 -3.08 11.96
N MET A 294 20.49 -3.82 10.97
CA MET A 294 20.63 -5.27 10.89
C MET A 294 22.11 -5.71 10.80
N ASN A 295 22.89 -5.07 9.95
CA ASN A 295 24.31 -5.38 9.77
C ASN A 295 25.11 -5.12 11.06
N GLU A 296 24.86 -4.00 11.75
CA GLU A 296 25.47 -3.69 13.04
C GLU A 296 25.07 -4.70 14.13
N ALA A 297 23.78 -5.08 14.16
CA ALA A 297 23.31 -6.09 15.11
C ALA A 297 23.97 -7.45 14.88
N LEU A 298 24.08 -7.89 13.62
CA LEU A 298 24.75 -9.14 13.24
C LEU A 298 26.25 -9.13 13.56
N ALA A 299 26.91 -7.99 13.41
CA ALA A 299 28.33 -7.83 13.76
C ALA A 299 28.55 -7.80 15.28
N ARG A 300 27.59 -7.20 16.04
CA ARG A 300 27.67 -7.09 17.48
C ARG A 300 27.37 -8.40 18.21
N TYR A 301 26.48 -9.21 17.65
CA TYR A 301 25.98 -10.46 18.20
C TYR A 301 26.30 -11.64 17.26
N ASP A 302 27.58 -11.82 16.93
CA ASP A 302 28.08 -12.79 15.96
C ASP A 302 28.07 -14.24 16.46
N ASP A 303 28.02 -14.47 17.79
CA ASP A 303 27.99 -15.78 18.44
C ASP A 303 26.63 -16.04 19.12
N VAL A 304 25.56 -16.10 18.31
CA VAL A 304 24.21 -16.43 18.79
C VAL A 304 23.79 -17.83 18.32
N ASP A 305 22.98 -18.51 19.16
CA ASP A 305 22.42 -19.83 18.82
C ASP A 305 21.39 -19.75 17.68
N GLY A 306 20.77 -18.58 17.50
CA GLY A 306 19.82 -18.37 16.43
C GLY A 306 19.38 -16.90 16.27
N ILE A 307 18.84 -16.61 15.09
CA ILE A 307 18.37 -15.29 14.70
C ILE A 307 16.90 -15.38 14.32
N ILE A 308 16.10 -14.46 14.82
CA ILE A 308 14.72 -14.22 14.37
C ILE A 308 14.72 -12.94 13.53
N VAL A 309 14.31 -13.05 12.26
CA VAL A 309 14.01 -11.91 11.41
C VAL A 309 12.50 -11.75 11.37
N ASP A 310 11.99 -10.75 12.09
CA ASP A 310 10.55 -10.52 12.18
C ASP A 310 10.09 -9.56 11.09
N LEU A 311 9.39 -10.09 10.10
CA LEU A 311 8.82 -9.34 8.97
C LEU A 311 7.30 -9.19 9.10
N ARG A 312 6.68 -9.58 10.22
CA ARG A 312 5.21 -9.62 10.37
C ARG A 312 4.53 -8.30 10.09
N VAL A 313 5.18 -7.19 10.37
CA VAL A 313 4.65 -5.83 10.09
C VAL A 313 5.48 -5.09 9.03
N ALA A 314 6.42 -5.79 8.41
CA ALA A 314 7.36 -5.17 7.48
C ALA A 314 6.70 -4.78 6.16
N THR A 315 7.02 -3.59 5.71
CA THR A 315 6.67 -3.09 4.38
C THR A 315 7.92 -2.49 3.73
N GLY A 316 7.84 -2.13 2.47
CA GLY A 316 8.91 -1.39 1.78
C GLY A 316 8.75 -1.42 0.28
N ASP A 317 9.45 -0.50 -0.36
CA ASP A 317 9.51 -0.30 -1.80
C ASP A 317 10.95 -0.16 -2.32
N ASP A 318 11.95 -0.21 -1.42
CA ASP A 318 13.37 -0.17 -1.80
C ASP A 318 13.88 -1.59 -2.16
N GLU A 319 13.97 -1.85 -3.45
CA GLU A 319 14.44 -3.11 -4.00
C GLU A 319 15.91 -3.40 -3.68
N ARG A 320 16.74 -2.38 -3.59
CA ARG A 320 18.18 -2.54 -3.32
C ARG A 320 18.43 -2.82 -1.85
N ALA A 321 17.73 -2.12 -0.97
CA ALA A 321 17.77 -2.40 0.46
C ALA A 321 17.29 -3.82 0.77
N ALA A 322 16.19 -4.27 0.13
CA ALA A 322 15.70 -5.64 0.27
C ALA A 322 16.73 -6.68 -0.16
N ALA A 323 17.38 -6.44 -1.31
CA ALA A 323 18.42 -7.34 -1.80
C ALA A 323 19.63 -7.40 -0.87
N LYS A 324 20.09 -6.25 -0.36
CA LYS A 324 21.18 -6.18 0.62
C LYS A 324 20.81 -6.91 1.91
N MET A 325 19.60 -6.64 2.43
CA MET A 325 19.09 -7.25 3.67
C MET A 325 19.08 -8.80 3.57
N ALA A 326 18.47 -9.35 2.54
CA ALA A 326 18.48 -10.79 2.30
C ALA A 326 19.92 -11.30 2.09
N GLY A 327 20.73 -10.55 1.34
CA GLY A 327 22.12 -10.89 1.03
C GLY A 327 23.01 -11.07 2.24
N LEU A 328 22.77 -10.35 3.35
CA LEU A 328 23.49 -10.55 4.62
C LEU A 328 23.43 -12.02 5.11
N PHE A 329 22.44 -12.78 4.65
CA PHE A 329 22.23 -14.18 5.01
C PHE A 329 22.48 -15.16 3.86
N ILE A 330 22.02 -14.84 2.63
CA ILE A 330 22.07 -15.74 1.47
C ILE A 330 23.29 -15.52 0.56
N GLY A 331 24.03 -14.44 0.79
CA GLY A 331 25.15 -14.07 -0.08
C GLY A 331 24.69 -13.42 -1.38
N GLN A 332 25.53 -13.52 -2.42
CA GLN A 332 25.32 -12.87 -3.73
C GLN A 332 24.32 -13.62 -4.64
N ASN A 333 23.51 -14.51 -4.10
CA ASN A 333 22.45 -15.14 -4.87
C ASN A 333 21.42 -14.11 -5.36
N ALA A 334 20.71 -14.43 -6.43
CA ALA A 334 19.60 -13.60 -6.90
C ALA A 334 18.51 -13.54 -5.83
N VAL A 335 18.18 -12.33 -5.38
CA VAL A 335 17.13 -12.10 -4.38
C VAL A 335 15.79 -11.90 -5.04
N MET A 336 15.78 -11.13 -6.13
CA MET A 336 14.55 -10.81 -6.84
C MET A 336 14.77 -10.55 -8.31
N ARG A 337 13.66 -10.54 -9.05
CA ARG A 337 13.56 -10.05 -10.42
C ARG A 337 12.48 -8.99 -10.47
N ILE A 338 12.76 -7.89 -11.16
CA ILE A 338 11.83 -6.78 -11.36
C ILE A 338 11.37 -6.82 -12.79
N GLU A 339 10.06 -6.91 -13.00
CA GLU A 339 9.42 -6.83 -14.30
C GLU A 339 8.65 -5.52 -14.40
N GLN A 340 9.01 -4.70 -15.38
CA GLN A 340 8.28 -3.46 -15.66
C GLN A 340 7.12 -3.75 -16.60
N THR A 341 5.91 -3.31 -16.24
CA THR A 341 4.68 -3.57 -17.02
C THR A 341 4.73 -2.96 -18.43
N ALA A 342 5.51 -1.90 -18.64
CA ALA A 342 5.65 -1.21 -19.91
C ALA A 342 6.82 -1.69 -20.78
N HIS A 343 7.72 -2.51 -20.24
CA HIS A 343 8.90 -3.03 -20.93
C HIS A 343 9.07 -4.50 -20.57
N GLU A 344 9.33 -5.36 -21.56
CA GLU A 344 9.61 -6.79 -21.32
C GLU A 344 10.97 -7.04 -20.64
N GLU A 345 11.58 -6.00 -20.08
CA GLU A 345 12.88 -6.10 -19.42
C GLU A 345 12.72 -6.63 -17.99
N VAL A 346 13.50 -7.67 -17.69
CA VAL A 346 13.58 -8.25 -16.34
C VAL A 346 14.95 -7.94 -15.75
N GLU A 347 14.96 -7.09 -14.73
CA GLU A 347 16.16 -6.80 -13.95
C GLU A 347 16.34 -7.86 -12.85
N VAL A 348 17.52 -8.44 -12.73
CA VAL A 348 17.88 -9.39 -11.65
C VAL A 348 18.71 -8.67 -10.62
N ILE A 349 18.22 -8.62 -9.37
CA ILE A 349 18.90 -7.96 -8.26
C ILE A 349 19.57 -9.02 -7.38
N PRO A 350 20.92 -9.06 -7.32
CA PRO A 350 21.66 -9.97 -6.44
C PRO A 350 21.70 -9.43 -5.00
N GLY A 351 21.93 -10.32 -4.05
CA GLY A 351 22.20 -9.97 -2.66
C GLY A 351 23.59 -9.37 -2.42
N ALA A 352 23.88 -9.13 -1.14
CA ALA A 352 25.19 -8.69 -0.64
C ALA A 352 26.03 -9.89 -0.19
N ASN A 353 27.19 -9.65 0.42
CA ASN A 353 27.98 -10.72 1.04
C ASN A 353 27.31 -11.21 2.33
N ALA A 354 27.19 -12.53 2.49
CA ALA A 354 26.69 -13.12 3.72
C ALA A 354 27.66 -12.86 4.89
N VAL A 355 27.10 -12.41 6.03
CA VAL A 355 27.87 -12.06 7.23
C VAL A 355 27.63 -13.05 8.39
N THR A 356 26.62 -13.92 8.30
CA THR A 356 26.28 -14.88 9.35
C THR A 356 25.88 -16.24 8.79
N LYS A 357 26.18 -17.30 9.57
CA LYS A 357 25.75 -18.68 9.32
C LYS A 357 24.81 -19.21 10.43
N ALA A 358 24.50 -18.38 11.43
CA ALA A 358 23.61 -18.79 12.50
C ALA A 358 22.24 -19.25 11.97
N PRO A 359 21.57 -20.21 12.58
CA PRO A 359 20.22 -20.63 12.22
C PRO A 359 19.26 -19.44 12.21
N VAL A 360 18.32 -19.38 11.24
CA VAL A 360 17.39 -18.27 11.09
C VAL A 360 15.94 -18.76 11.06
N VAL A 361 15.08 -18.10 11.81
CA VAL A 361 13.63 -18.15 11.65
C VAL A 361 13.16 -16.81 11.12
N VAL A 362 12.32 -16.81 10.10
CA VAL A 362 11.68 -15.61 9.53
C VAL A 362 10.22 -15.62 9.90
N LEU A 363 9.75 -14.59 10.60
CA LEU A 363 8.34 -14.44 10.95
C LEU A 363 7.61 -13.66 9.86
N THR A 364 6.44 -14.16 9.41
CA THR A 364 5.61 -13.53 8.38
C THR A 364 4.15 -13.43 8.81
N SER A 365 3.44 -12.44 8.28
CA SER A 365 2.00 -12.31 8.44
C SER A 365 1.35 -11.72 7.18
N ASP A 366 0.02 -11.58 7.17
CA ASP A 366 -0.73 -10.89 6.12
C ASP A 366 -0.45 -9.37 6.04
N MET A 367 0.33 -8.84 6.99
CA MET A 367 0.85 -7.48 6.95
C MET A 367 2.24 -7.36 6.32
N THR A 368 2.96 -8.48 6.12
CA THR A 368 4.21 -8.53 5.36
C THR A 368 3.92 -8.22 3.90
N ARG A 369 4.44 -7.12 3.34
CA ARG A 369 4.08 -6.65 1.99
C ARG A 369 5.23 -5.98 1.25
N GLY A 370 5.08 -5.87 -0.08
CA GLY A 370 6.05 -5.20 -0.93
C GLY A 370 7.38 -5.94 -1.00
N THR A 371 8.50 -5.23 -0.86
CA THR A 371 9.84 -5.82 -0.89
C THR A 371 10.11 -6.75 0.30
N ALA A 372 9.38 -6.62 1.42
CA ALA A 372 9.50 -7.56 2.55
C ALA A 372 9.06 -8.98 2.19
N GLU A 373 8.08 -9.14 1.27
CA GLU A 373 7.67 -10.45 0.77
C GLU A 373 8.80 -11.14 -0.03
N VAL A 374 9.56 -10.33 -0.78
CA VAL A 374 10.70 -10.84 -1.55
C VAL A 374 11.84 -11.27 -0.62
N VAL A 375 12.08 -10.51 0.46
CA VAL A 375 13.05 -10.90 1.50
C VAL A 375 12.64 -12.25 2.10
N ALA A 376 11.38 -12.44 2.49
CA ALA A 376 10.89 -13.72 3.01
C ALA A 376 11.07 -14.85 1.99
N ALA A 377 10.71 -14.61 0.72
CA ALA A 377 10.89 -15.59 -0.34
C ALA A 377 12.36 -15.97 -0.56
N ALA A 378 13.28 -15.01 -0.47
CA ALA A 378 14.71 -15.27 -0.61
C ALA A 378 15.26 -16.22 0.46
N PHE A 379 14.80 -16.08 1.72
CA PHE A 379 15.15 -17.04 2.77
C PHE A 379 14.63 -18.44 2.46
N TYR A 380 13.40 -18.56 1.97
CA TYR A 380 12.81 -19.85 1.60
C TYR A 380 13.56 -20.50 0.42
N GLU A 381 13.71 -19.78 -0.69
CA GLU A 381 14.31 -20.32 -1.92
C GLU A 381 15.77 -20.75 -1.75
N ASN A 382 16.51 -20.11 -0.83
CA ASN A 382 17.89 -20.44 -0.54
C ASN A 382 18.06 -21.39 0.64
N MET A 383 16.97 -21.97 1.17
CA MET A 383 17.00 -22.86 2.34
C MET A 383 17.82 -22.25 3.50
N ARG A 384 17.64 -20.95 3.73
CA ARG A 384 18.48 -20.19 4.67
C ARG A 384 17.74 -19.81 5.95
N GLY A 385 16.42 -19.86 5.94
CA GLY A 385 15.58 -19.57 7.09
C GLY A 385 14.27 -20.32 7.05
N VAL A 386 13.82 -20.78 8.22
CA VAL A 386 12.50 -21.39 8.38
C VAL A 386 11.44 -20.31 8.50
N LEU A 387 10.53 -20.25 7.53
CA LEU A 387 9.40 -19.29 7.56
C LEU A 387 8.32 -19.79 8.52
N VAL A 388 7.92 -18.94 9.46
CA VAL A 388 6.93 -19.22 10.52
C VAL A 388 5.91 -18.10 10.56
N GLY A 389 4.63 -18.40 10.59
CA GLY A 389 3.60 -17.36 10.67
C GLY A 389 2.34 -17.66 9.90
N THR A 390 1.86 -16.68 9.16
CA THR A 390 0.78 -16.79 8.19
C THR A 390 1.23 -16.29 6.82
N PRO A 391 0.47 -16.60 5.74
CA PRO A 391 0.82 -16.13 4.39
C PRO A 391 0.92 -14.61 4.32
N THR A 392 1.89 -14.12 3.54
CA THR A 392 2.08 -12.69 3.32
C THR A 392 0.96 -12.08 2.47
N ALA A 393 0.93 -10.75 2.37
CA ALA A 393 -0.16 -9.99 1.73
C ALA A 393 -0.37 -10.35 0.24
N GLY A 394 0.66 -10.69 -0.50
CA GLY A 394 0.60 -10.84 -1.96
C GLY A 394 0.53 -9.47 -2.66
N LEU A 395 1.21 -8.47 -2.13
CA LEU A 395 1.26 -7.11 -2.65
C LEU A 395 2.68 -6.76 -3.12
N ALA A 396 3.32 -7.67 -3.84
CA ALA A 396 4.70 -7.55 -4.28
C ALA A 396 4.82 -6.71 -5.56
N ARG A 397 4.42 -5.45 -5.47
CA ARG A 397 4.67 -4.42 -6.48
C ARG A 397 5.30 -3.22 -5.83
N ILE A 398 6.12 -2.51 -6.58
CA ILE A 398 6.66 -1.22 -6.19
C ILE A 398 6.25 -0.13 -7.18
N ALA A 399 6.15 1.07 -6.64
CA ALA A 399 5.74 2.22 -7.42
C ALA A 399 6.91 2.82 -8.19
N THR A 400 6.65 3.28 -9.40
CA THR A 400 7.44 4.36 -9.99
C THR A 400 6.87 5.68 -9.46
N ARG A 401 7.70 6.44 -8.75
CA ARG A 401 7.35 7.75 -8.23
C ARG A 401 7.70 8.83 -9.24
N ILE A 402 6.73 9.67 -9.58
CA ILE A 402 6.87 10.80 -10.49
C ILE A 402 6.57 12.07 -9.70
N ASN A 403 7.59 12.89 -9.46
CA ASN A 403 7.43 14.14 -8.73
C ASN A 403 6.75 15.19 -9.60
N LEU A 404 5.80 15.92 -9.02
CA LEU A 404 5.07 17.01 -9.64
C LEU A 404 5.63 18.37 -9.23
N ASP A 405 5.39 19.38 -10.06
CA ASP A 405 5.88 20.74 -9.80
C ASP A 405 5.22 21.42 -8.60
N ASN A 406 4.02 20.97 -8.23
CA ASN A 406 3.32 21.42 -7.02
C ASN A 406 3.90 20.84 -5.73
N GLY A 407 4.96 20.00 -5.82
CA GLY A 407 5.58 19.31 -4.70
C GLY A 407 4.91 18.00 -4.32
N GLY A 408 3.83 17.60 -4.97
CA GLY A 408 3.24 16.26 -4.88
C GLY A 408 3.97 15.23 -5.74
N ALA A 409 3.50 14.00 -5.72
CA ALA A 409 3.99 12.94 -6.58
C ALA A 409 2.88 11.99 -7.02
N LEU A 410 3.05 11.38 -8.17
CA LEU A 410 2.25 10.25 -8.62
C LEU A 410 3.02 8.95 -8.31
N GLU A 411 2.33 7.96 -7.80
CA GLU A 411 2.87 6.61 -7.60
C GLU A 411 2.12 5.63 -8.50
N LEU A 412 2.84 5.07 -9.48
CA LEU A 412 2.35 4.06 -10.41
C LEU A 412 2.91 2.69 -10.00
N MET A 413 2.03 1.73 -9.67
CA MET A 413 2.42 0.36 -9.29
C MET A 413 2.78 -0.49 -10.52
N ASN A 414 3.72 -0.01 -11.32
CA ASN A 414 4.08 -0.56 -12.62
C ASN A 414 5.26 -1.54 -12.61
N LYS A 415 5.88 -1.78 -11.45
CA LYS A 415 6.95 -2.75 -11.30
C LYS A 415 6.46 -3.95 -10.49
N ALA A 416 6.37 -5.12 -11.10
CA ALA A 416 6.05 -6.37 -10.43
C ALA A 416 7.32 -7.02 -9.88
N LEU A 417 7.31 -7.41 -8.62
CA LEU A 417 8.37 -8.15 -7.99
C LEU A 417 8.14 -9.65 -8.11
N LYS A 418 9.16 -10.35 -8.57
CA LYS A 418 9.24 -11.80 -8.58
C LYS A 418 10.38 -12.26 -7.66
N THR A 419 10.32 -13.49 -7.20
CA THR A 419 11.43 -14.07 -6.43
C THR A 419 12.71 -14.16 -7.25
N GLY A 420 13.84 -14.50 -6.63
CA GLY A 420 15.12 -14.74 -7.32
C GLY A 420 15.01 -15.82 -8.39
N SER A 421 14.21 -16.87 -8.16
CA SER A 421 13.92 -17.93 -9.14
C SER A 421 12.93 -17.49 -10.24
N GLY A 422 12.28 -16.32 -10.09
CA GLY A 422 11.33 -15.77 -11.08
C GLY A 422 9.87 -16.09 -10.80
N ARG A 423 9.50 -16.55 -9.58
CA ARG A 423 8.10 -16.82 -9.23
C ARG A 423 7.35 -15.54 -8.93
N ILE A 424 6.07 -15.53 -9.28
CA ILE A 424 5.15 -14.43 -9.04
C ILE A 424 4.71 -14.46 -7.57
N ILE A 425 4.87 -13.33 -6.88
CA ILE A 425 4.40 -13.12 -5.51
C ILE A 425 3.09 -12.30 -5.52
N ASP A 426 2.97 -11.33 -6.44
CA ASP A 426 1.79 -10.47 -6.53
C ASP A 426 0.50 -11.29 -6.73
N GLY A 427 -0.51 -11.03 -5.92
CA GLY A 427 -1.75 -11.80 -5.83
C GLY A 427 -1.64 -13.13 -5.05
N ARG A 428 -0.42 -13.69 -4.88
CA ARG A 428 -0.21 -15.01 -4.28
C ARG A 428 0.33 -14.94 -2.86
N GLY A 429 1.32 -14.09 -2.62
CA GLY A 429 2.08 -14.02 -1.38
C GLY A 429 3.13 -15.13 -1.24
N VAL A 430 3.80 -15.12 -0.09
CA VAL A 430 4.76 -16.14 0.36
C VAL A 430 4.13 -16.90 1.52
N PHE A 431 4.26 -18.22 1.51
CA PHE A 431 3.64 -19.08 2.51
C PHE A 431 4.66 -19.58 3.53
N PRO A 432 4.32 -19.59 4.82
CA PRO A 432 5.22 -20.10 5.85
C PRO A 432 5.33 -21.63 5.78
N ILE A 433 6.50 -22.15 6.14
CA ILE A 433 6.74 -23.58 6.35
C ILE A 433 5.93 -24.04 7.59
N VAL A 434 5.90 -23.21 8.63
CA VAL A 434 5.16 -23.46 9.86
C VAL A 434 4.01 -22.49 10.00
N CYS A 435 2.80 -22.97 9.74
CA CYS A 435 1.58 -22.17 9.87
C CYS A 435 1.15 -22.04 11.34
N LEU A 436 1.28 -20.85 11.93
CA LEU A 436 0.97 -20.60 13.33
C LEU A 436 -0.52 -20.72 13.65
N SER A 437 -1.41 -20.41 12.71
CA SER A 437 -2.86 -20.54 12.94
C SER A 437 -3.31 -21.98 13.21
N ASN A 438 -2.50 -22.98 12.80
CA ASN A 438 -2.79 -24.39 12.99
C ASN A 438 -2.19 -24.97 14.29
N ILE A 439 -1.36 -24.20 15.01
CA ILE A 439 -0.63 -24.67 16.20
C ILE A 439 -0.76 -23.71 17.41
N ARG A 440 -1.96 -23.19 17.63
CA ARG A 440 -2.22 -22.18 18.67
C ARG A 440 -2.10 -22.71 20.11
N SER A 441 -2.49 -23.97 20.34
CA SER A 441 -2.40 -24.57 21.69
C SER A 441 -1.10 -25.34 21.89
N SER A 442 -0.66 -25.45 23.14
CA SER A 442 0.53 -26.25 23.50
C SER A 442 0.40 -27.71 23.05
N GLN A 443 -0.82 -28.27 23.03
CA GLN A 443 -1.05 -29.62 22.54
C GLN A 443 -0.81 -29.72 21.03
N GLN A 444 -1.31 -28.74 20.26
CA GLN A 444 -1.10 -28.66 18.80
C GLN A 444 0.38 -28.47 18.47
N GLN A 445 1.10 -27.61 19.19
CA GLN A 445 2.54 -27.40 19.05
C GLN A 445 3.33 -28.71 19.29
N ASN A 446 3.04 -29.40 20.40
CA ASN A 446 3.69 -30.66 20.71
C ASN A 446 3.44 -31.72 19.65
N ALA A 447 2.19 -31.86 19.16
CA ALA A 447 1.86 -32.79 18.07
C ALA A 447 2.59 -32.42 16.78
N PHE A 448 2.64 -31.13 16.43
CA PHE A 448 3.37 -30.63 15.28
C PHE A 448 4.85 -30.97 15.34
N PHE A 449 5.56 -30.63 16.44
CA PHE A 449 6.99 -30.92 16.59
C PHE A 449 7.30 -32.42 16.65
N LEU A 450 6.41 -33.25 17.22
CA LEU A 450 6.55 -34.70 17.16
C LEU A 450 6.46 -35.22 15.73
N ASN A 451 5.54 -34.68 14.93
CA ASN A 451 5.42 -35.05 13.51
C ASN A 451 6.67 -34.66 12.73
N VAL A 452 7.21 -33.44 12.96
CA VAL A 452 8.49 -32.99 12.36
C VAL A 452 9.64 -33.94 12.72
N ILE A 453 9.77 -34.32 14.00
CA ILE A 453 10.81 -35.20 14.47
C ILE A 453 10.71 -36.60 13.86
N ASN A 454 9.49 -37.09 13.62
CA ASN A 454 9.20 -38.44 13.12
C ASN A 454 9.08 -38.54 11.61
N ASP A 455 9.38 -37.47 10.87
CA ASP A 455 9.27 -37.40 9.40
C ASP A 455 7.84 -37.58 8.84
N ASN A 456 6.84 -37.26 9.63
CA ASN A 456 5.43 -37.30 9.26
C ASN A 456 4.87 -35.91 8.98
N PHE A 457 5.75 -35.00 8.51
CA PHE A 457 5.40 -33.61 8.27
C PHE A 457 5.45 -33.32 6.75
N ASN A 458 4.36 -32.78 6.22
CA ASN A 458 4.27 -32.29 4.85
C ASN A 458 4.15 -30.77 4.89
N THR A 459 5.08 -30.07 4.25
CA THR A 459 4.97 -28.64 3.99
C THR A 459 4.12 -28.39 2.75
N GLN A 460 3.54 -27.19 2.71
CA GLN A 460 3.01 -26.70 1.45
C GLN A 460 4.16 -26.21 0.57
N ASP A 461 4.40 -26.94 -0.51
CA ASP A 461 5.43 -26.56 -1.48
C ASP A 461 5.02 -25.25 -2.17
N PHE A 462 5.72 -24.16 -1.84
CA PHE A 462 5.55 -22.85 -2.46
C PHE A 462 5.62 -22.92 -4.00
N ASN A 463 6.35 -23.92 -4.52
CA ASN A 463 6.46 -24.17 -5.95
C ASN A 463 5.15 -24.58 -6.63
N LYS A 464 4.19 -25.09 -5.87
CA LYS A 464 2.89 -25.58 -6.37
C LYS A 464 1.77 -24.55 -6.26
N ILE A 465 2.07 -23.35 -5.75
CA ILE A 465 1.07 -22.30 -5.59
C ILE A 465 0.84 -21.59 -6.93
N THR A 466 -0.41 -21.57 -7.35
CA THR A 466 -0.89 -20.96 -8.59
C THR A 466 -2.09 -20.05 -8.31
N ASP A 467 -2.49 -19.23 -9.25
CA ASP A 467 -3.68 -18.38 -9.12
C ASP A 467 -4.97 -19.19 -8.91
N VAL A 468 -4.97 -20.46 -9.35
CA VAL A 468 -6.14 -21.35 -9.21
C VAL A 468 -6.29 -21.90 -7.79
N ASN A 469 -5.20 -22.16 -7.07
CA ASN A 469 -5.21 -22.84 -5.76
C ASN A 469 -4.84 -21.96 -4.58
N VAL A 470 -4.46 -20.68 -4.81
CA VAL A 470 -3.96 -19.80 -3.75
C VAL A 470 -4.99 -19.58 -2.63
N ASP A 471 -6.26 -19.44 -2.97
CA ASP A 471 -7.31 -19.23 -1.97
C ASP A 471 -7.55 -20.46 -1.12
N ASP A 472 -7.48 -21.66 -1.71
CA ASP A 472 -7.59 -22.93 -0.97
C ASP A 472 -6.44 -23.08 0.02
N ILE A 473 -5.23 -22.74 -0.41
CA ILE A 473 -4.04 -22.81 0.40
C ILE A 473 -4.10 -21.77 1.53
N ARG A 474 -4.57 -20.55 1.24
CA ARG A 474 -4.80 -19.51 2.27
C ARG A 474 -5.82 -19.93 3.32
N ARG A 475 -6.88 -20.64 2.91
CA ARG A 475 -7.84 -21.22 3.85
C ARG A 475 -7.21 -22.28 4.76
N GLY A 476 -6.22 -23.02 4.28
CA GLY A 476 -5.45 -23.99 5.07
C GLY A 476 -4.51 -23.35 6.10
N CYS A 477 -4.14 -22.07 5.90
CA CYS A 477 -3.33 -21.28 6.83
C CYS A 477 -3.95 -19.86 6.98
N PRO A 478 -5.08 -19.76 7.69
CA PRO A 478 -5.79 -18.49 7.83
C PRO A 478 -5.00 -17.48 8.67
N LYS A 479 -5.25 -16.19 8.44
CA LYS A 479 -4.66 -15.12 9.24
C LYS A 479 -5.06 -15.22 10.72
N ILE A 480 -4.18 -14.76 11.60
CA ILE A 480 -4.45 -14.69 13.03
C ILE A 480 -5.09 -13.34 13.35
N THR A 481 -6.21 -13.36 14.03
CA THR A 481 -7.02 -12.15 14.30
C THR A 481 -6.85 -11.56 15.69
N SER A 482 -5.97 -12.14 16.55
CA SER A 482 -5.76 -11.69 17.95
C SER A 482 -4.27 -11.40 18.21
N GLY A 483 -3.91 -10.13 18.48
CA GLY A 483 -2.54 -9.65 18.47
C GLY A 483 -1.63 -10.09 19.64
N ALA A 484 -2.08 -9.96 20.91
CA ALA A 484 -1.19 -10.19 22.04
C ALA A 484 -0.75 -11.65 22.24
N ASP A 485 -1.62 -12.61 21.84
CA ASP A 485 -1.31 -14.04 21.90
C ASP A 485 -0.37 -14.46 20.75
N GLU A 486 -0.37 -13.73 19.64
CA GLU A 486 0.44 -14.04 18.45
C GLU A 486 1.93 -13.79 18.69
N ASP A 487 2.28 -12.70 19.36
CA ASP A 487 3.68 -12.37 19.65
C ASP A 487 4.33 -13.40 20.55
N SER A 488 3.62 -13.79 21.62
CA SER A 488 4.09 -14.84 22.54
C SER A 488 4.18 -16.21 21.85
N LEU A 489 3.21 -16.53 20.99
CA LEU A 489 3.16 -17.78 20.24
C LEU A 489 4.31 -17.88 19.23
N SER A 490 4.47 -16.84 18.41
CA SER A 490 5.50 -16.80 17.36
C SER A 490 6.91 -16.83 17.93
N ALA A 491 7.17 -16.05 19.00
CA ALA A 491 8.46 -16.06 19.68
C ALA A 491 8.77 -17.42 20.32
N GLY A 492 7.79 -18.06 20.94
CA GLY A 492 7.93 -19.38 21.56
C GLY A 492 8.22 -20.49 20.54
N VAL A 493 7.49 -20.49 19.42
CA VAL A 493 7.68 -21.44 18.32
C VAL A 493 9.05 -21.24 17.64
N ALA A 494 9.41 -19.98 17.36
CA ALA A 494 10.70 -19.64 16.76
C ALA A 494 11.88 -20.05 17.67
N ALA A 495 11.80 -19.75 18.95
CA ALA A 495 12.81 -20.17 19.91
C ALA A 495 12.96 -21.70 19.98
N LYS A 496 11.85 -22.44 19.98
CA LYS A 496 11.87 -23.91 19.98
C LYS A 496 12.54 -24.46 18.72
N ILE A 497 12.26 -23.88 17.55
CA ILE A 497 12.89 -24.29 16.29
C ILE A 497 14.40 -24.02 16.32
N LEU A 498 14.82 -22.83 16.75
CA LEU A 498 16.24 -22.42 16.79
C LEU A 498 17.06 -23.20 17.79
N THR A 499 16.47 -23.61 18.92
CA THR A 499 17.17 -24.34 19.98
C THR A 499 17.21 -25.86 19.79
N ASP A 500 16.42 -26.41 18.87
CA ASP A 500 16.38 -27.83 18.55
C ASP A 500 16.92 -28.09 17.15
N LYS A 501 18.24 -28.41 17.06
CA LYS A 501 18.92 -28.64 15.78
C LYS A 501 18.23 -29.68 14.90
N LYS A 502 17.60 -30.71 15.50
CA LYS A 502 16.90 -31.74 14.74
C LYS A 502 15.66 -31.20 14.07
N ILE A 503 14.88 -30.39 14.80
CA ILE A 503 13.70 -29.70 14.27
C ILE A 503 14.12 -28.71 13.18
N TYR A 504 15.11 -27.86 13.47
CA TYR A 504 15.58 -26.85 12.51
C TYR A 504 16.02 -27.50 11.18
N ASN A 505 16.90 -28.50 11.26
CA ASN A 505 17.46 -29.17 10.06
C ASN A 505 16.38 -29.89 9.24
N ARG A 506 15.31 -30.34 9.87
CA ARG A 506 14.19 -30.96 9.17
C ARG A 506 13.36 -29.91 8.42
N LEU A 507 13.01 -28.82 9.10
CA LEU A 507 12.17 -27.76 8.54
C LEU A 507 12.89 -26.96 7.46
N ILE A 508 14.21 -26.81 7.52
CA ILE A 508 14.97 -26.07 6.50
C ILE A 508 15.21 -26.88 5.22
N ALA A 509 15.08 -28.21 5.27
CA ALA A 509 15.29 -29.09 4.12
C ALA A 509 14.02 -29.29 3.27
N GLU A 510 12.90 -28.80 3.75
CA GLU A 510 11.59 -28.83 3.06
C GLU A 510 11.37 -27.58 2.20
#